data_5e7045af0d7e6f3ee5f053d64f377d43
#
_entry.id   5e7045af0d7e6f3ee5f053d64f377d43
#
_cell.length_a   1.000
_cell.length_b   1.000
_cell.length_c   1.000
_cell.angle_alpha   90.00
_cell.angle_beta   90.00
_cell.angle_gamma   90.00
#
_symmetry.space_group_name_H-M   'P 1'
#
loop_
_entity.id
_entity.type
_entity.pdbx_description
1 polymer ?
#
loop_
_entity_poly.entity_id
_entity_poly.type
_entity_poly.pdbx_seq_one_letter_code
_entity_poly.pdbx_strand_id
1 'polypeptide(L)'
;IVAVMMMAVTGYAQDRKAERRARREQRRIEAMARDSVKMAMESSDSVNIGYGYVKRRTLTTSVSRVKMDEEQLGGYSDIGAYLQGRVPGLQVRKMGNTYKFTIRGINSINSPTDPLLIVDGVEVNDISFLHPRDVKSVEVLKDASASIYGARGACGVILITTKQ
;
A
#
# COMPACT_ATOMS: atom_id res chain seq x y z
N ILE A 1 48.51 -46.97 -19.53
CA ILE A 1 48.65 -45.50 -19.69
C ILE A 1 47.40 -44.94 -20.38
N VAL A 2 46.88 -45.53 -21.46
CA VAL A 2 45.71 -45.07 -22.22
C VAL A 2 44.42 -45.09 -21.39
N ALA A 3 44.21 -46.09 -20.52
CA ALA A 3 43.01 -46.20 -19.65
C ALA A 3 42.96 -45.08 -18.58
N VAL A 4 44.10 -44.66 -18.03
CA VAL A 4 44.17 -43.59 -17.03
C VAL A 4 43.89 -42.23 -17.68
N MET A 5 44.33 -42.04 -18.92
CA MET A 5 44.01 -40.81 -19.67
C MET A 5 42.55 -40.69 -20.03
N MET A 6 41.89 -41.82 -20.37
CA MET A 6 40.43 -41.81 -20.64
C MET A 6 39.59 -41.52 -19.40
N MET A 7 39.96 -42.00 -18.22
CA MET A 7 39.28 -41.68 -16.97
C MET A 7 39.42 -40.19 -16.59
N ALA A 8 40.57 -39.57 -16.83
CA ALA A 8 40.77 -38.17 -16.58
C ALA A 8 39.91 -37.27 -17.49
N VAL A 9 39.77 -37.63 -18.76
CA VAL A 9 38.96 -36.84 -19.72
C VAL A 9 37.46 -36.95 -19.43
N THR A 10 36.99 -38.12 -18.99
CA THR A 10 35.57 -38.28 -18.59
C THR A 10 35.23 -37.53 -17.29
N GLY A 11 36.15 -37.49 -16.30
CA GLY A 11 36.00 -36.71 -15.09
C GLY A 11 35.91 -35.19 -15.38
N TYR A 12 36.76 -34.68 -16.23
CA TYR A 12 36.78 -33.28 -16.66
C TYR A 12 35.52 -32.86 -17.41
N ALA A 13 34.94 -33.77 -18.22
CA ALA A 13 33.71 -33.50 -18.95
C ALA A 13 32.46 -33.51 -18.04
N GLN A 14 32.46 -34.33 -16.99
CA GLN A 14 31.40 -34.39 -16.00
C GLN A 14 31.43 -33.15 -15.10
N ASP A 15 32.62 -32.71 -14.69
CA ASP A 15 32.80 -31.51 -13.85
C ASP A 15 32.32 -30.24 -14.57
N ARG A 16 32.66 -30.06 -15.84
CA ARG A 16 32.20 -28.94 -16.67
C ARG A 16 30.67 -28.95 -16.86
N LYS A 17 30.06 -30.14 -16.92
CA LYS A 17 28.61 -30.29 -17.07
C LYS A 17 27.88 -29.96 -15.78
N ALA A 18 28.44 -30.32 -14.63
CA ALA A 18 27.95 -29.97 -13.30
C ALA A 18 28.06 -28.44 -13.07
N GLU A 19 29.18 -27.84 -13.39
CA GLU A 19 29.39 -26.40 -13.30
C GLU A 19 28.41 -25.59 -14.16
N ARG A 20 28.15 -26.05 -15.40
CA ARG A 20 27.15 -25.40 -16.27
C ARG A 20 25.72 -25.55 -15.73
N ARG A 21 25.38 -26.66 -15.07
CA ARG A 21 24.09 -26.86 -14.40
C ARG A 21 23.96 -25.94 -13.19
N ALA A 22 24.96 -25.87 -12.34
CA ALA A 22 24.98 -24.98 -11.17
C ALA A 22 24.84 -23.50 -11.58
N ARG A 23 25.56 -23.05 -12.60
CA ARG A 23 25.43 -21.67 -13.13
C ARG A 23 24.04 -21.39 -13.72
N ARG A 24 23.41 -22.38 -14.35
CA ARG A 24 22.02 -22.22 -14.85
C ARG A 24 21.02 -22.11 -13.72
N GLU A 25 21.20 -22.90 -12.68
CA GLU A 25 20.33 -22.91 -11.51
C GLU A 25 20.46 -21.61 -10.72
N GLN A 26 21.69 -21.13 -10.54
CA GLN A 26 21.96 -19.86 -9.90
C GLN A 26 21.34 -18.69 -10.66
N ARG A 27 21.41 -18.65 -11.99
CA ARG A 27 20.72 -17.66 -12.83
C ARG A 27 19.19 -17.73 -12.72
N ARG A 28 18.62 -18.94 -12.56
CA ARG A 28 17.17 -19.10 -12.33
C ARG A 28 16.73 -18.55 -10.98
N ILE A 29 17.50 -18.82 -9.93
CA ILE A 29 17.26 -18.30 -8.58
C ILE A 29 17.36 -16.77 -8.58
N GLU A 30 18.38 -16.21 -9.21
CA GLU A 30 18.54 -14.76 -9.34
C GLU A 30 17.41 -14.12 -10.15
N ALA A 31 16.95 -14.75 -11.22
CA ALA A 31 15.80 -14.27 -12.01
C ALA A 31 14.52 -14.29 -11.18
N MET A 32 14.23 -15.37 -10.46
CA MET A 32 13.08 -15.47 -9.56
C MET A 32 13.13 -14.44 -8.44
N ALA A 33 14.31 -14.20 -7.86
CA ALA A 33 14.48 -13.16 -6.84
C ALA A 33 14.23 -11.77 -7.40
N ARG A 34 14.69 -11.45 -8.62
CA ARG A 34 14.42 -10.17 -9.30
C ARG A 34 12.94 -9.99 -9.59
N ASP A 35 12.25 -11.05 -10.06
CA ASP A 35 10.83 -11.01 -10.34
C ASP A 35 10.00 -10.83 -9.06
N SER A 36 10.40 -11.48 -7.96
CA SER A 36 9.77 -11.30 -6.65
C SER A 36 9.93 -9.87 -6.13
N VAL A 37 11.12 -9.28 -6.24
CA VAL A 37 11.38 -7.88 -5.86
C VAL A 37 10.58 -6.94 -6.74
N LYS A 38 10.51 -7.20 -8.05
CA LYS A 38 9.72 -6.40 -8.99
C LYS A 38 8.23 -6.45 -8.66
N MET A 39 7.68 -7.63 -8.37
CA MET A 39 6.29 -7.80 -7.92
C MET A 39 6.03 -7.07 -6.61
N ALA A 40 6.93 -7.16 -5.63
CA ALA A 40 6.82 -6.45 -4.36
C ALA A 40 6.85 -4.93 -4.55
N MET A 41 7.72 -4.41 -5.43
CA MET A 41 7.76 -2.99 -5.80
C MET A 41 6.49 -2.55 -6.54
N GLU A 42 5.97 -3.36 -7.46
CA GLU A 42 4.72 -3.06 -8.17
C GLU A 42 3.50 -3.07 -7.24
N SER A 43 3.45 -3.98 -6.26
CA SER A 43 2.39 -4.01 -5.26
C SER A 43 2.48 -2.83 -4.28
N SER A 44 3.69 -2.36 -3.96
CA SER A 44 3.88 -1.19 -3.09
C SER A 44 3.52 0.14 -3.76
N ASP A 45 3.55 0.20 -5.10
CA ASP A 45 3.21 1.39 -5.88
C ASP A 45 1.72 1.42 -6.31
N SER A 46 0.92 0.45 -5.89
CA SER A 46 -0.51 0.42 -6.15
C SER A 46 -1.29 1.11 -5.03
N VAL A 47 -2.31 1.86 -5.41
CA VAL A 47 -3.24 2.57 -4.50
C VAL A 47 -4.61 1.97 -4.64
N ASN A 48 -5.25 1.63 -3.52
CA ASN A 48 -6.64 1.22 -3.51
C ASN A 48 -7.53 2.45 -3.75
N ILE A 49 -8.38 2.39 -4.77
CA ILE A 49 -9.33 3.45 -5.10
C ILE A 49 -10.77 3.05 -4.73
N GLY A 50 -10.95 1.99 -3.91
CA GLY A 50 -12.25 1.48 -3.48
C GLY A 50 -12.89 0.49 -4.44
N TYR A 51 -12.65 0.62 -5.73
CA TYR A 51 -13.12 -0.30 -6.79
C TYR A 51 -11.99 -1.14 -7.40
N GLY A 52 -10.77 -1.05 -6.85
CA GLY A 52 -9.60 -1.79 -7.30
C GLY A 52 -8.29 -1.09 -6.99
N TYR A 53 -7.21 -1.67 -7.47
CA TYR A 53 -5.86 -1.13 -7.30
C TYR A 53 -5.38 -0.49 -8.60
N VAL A 54 -4.90 0.75 -8.53
CA VAL A 54 -4.33 1.50 -9.65
C VAL A 54 -2.89 1.87 -9.34
N LYS A 55 -2.01 1.76 -10.32
CA LYS A 55 -0.61 2.18 -10.16
C LYS A 55 -0.53 3.68 -9.90
N ARG A 56 0.20 4.10 -8.87
CA ARG A 56 0.36 5.52 -8.49
C ARG A 56 0.84 6.39 -9.66
N ARG A 57 1.70 5.86 -10.53
CA ARG A 57 2.23 6.56 -11.70
C ARG A 57 1.16 6.93 -12.74
N THR A 58 0.04 6.22 -12.77
CA THR A 58 -1.08 6.50 -13.69
C THR A 58 -2.12 7.44 -13.08
N LEU A 59 -2.01 7.74 -11.78
CA LEU A 59 -2.86 8.69 -11.10
C LEU A 59 -2.26 10.09 -11.27
N THR A 60 -2.85 10.90 -12.13
CA THR A 60 -2.55 12.35 -12.27
C THR A 60 -3.08 13.17 -11.08
N THR A 61 -3.61 12.52 -10.06
CA THR A 61 -4.38 13.12 -8.99
C THR A 61 -3.72 12.95 -7.62
N SER A 62 -4.03 13.85 -6.69
CA SER A 62 -3.43 13.91 -5.36
C SER A 62 -4.01 12.84 -4.44
N VAL A 63 -3.31 11.71 -4.31
CA VAL A 63 -3.62 10.65 -3.34
C VAL A 63 -2.55 10.63 -2.26
N SER A 64 -2.96 10.75 -1.02
CA SER A 64 -2.07 10.57 0.14
C SER A 64 -2.32 9.22 0.79
N ARG A 65 -1.26 8.41 0.91
CA ARG A 65 -1.30 7.12 1.60
C ARG A 65 -0.50 7.18 2.88
N VAL A 66 -1.09 6.71 3.96
CA VAL A 66 -0.41 6.44 5.23
C VAL A 66 -0.42 4.94 5.45
N LYS A 67 0.77 4.32 5.49
CA LYS A 67 0.94 2.96 5.99
C LYS A 67 1.01 3.01 7.50
N MET A 68 0.41 1.99 8.14
CA MET A 68 0.48 1.87 9.59
C MET A 68 1.80 1.22 9.98
N ASP A 69 2.69 2.01 10.59
CA ASP A 69 3.94 1.51 11.15
C ASP A 69 3.69 1.00 12.57
N GLU A 70 3.86 -0.29 12.80
CA GLU A 70 3.55 -0.93 14.08
C GLU A 70 4.31 -0.33 15.26
N GLU A 71 5.55 0.10 15.02
CA GLU A 71 6.40 0.75 16.03
C GLU A 71 5.81 2.08 16.52
N GLN A 72 5.09 2.80 15.68
CA GLN A 72 4.52 4.12 15.99
C GLN A 72 3.09 4.07 16.52
N LEU A 73 2.44 2.90 16.46
CA LEU A 73 1.04 2.74 16.88
C LEU A 73 0.86 2.68 18.40
N GLY A 74 1.93 2.40 19.15
CA GLY A 74 1.87 2.14 20.59
C GLY A 74 1.41 3.31 21.47
N GLY A 75 1.40 4.55 20.93
CA GLY A 75 1.00 5.75 21.66
C GLY A 75 -0.39 6.30 21.33
N TYR A 76 -1.12 5.66 20.41
CA TYR A 76 -2.42 6.16 19.94
C TYR A 76 -3.55 5.19 20.27
N SER A 77 -4.58 5.72 20.97
CA SER A 77 -5.80 4.96 21.28
C SER A 77 -6.78 4.92 20.13
N ASP A 78 -6.76 5.96 19.28
CA ASP A 78 -7.75 6.17 18.22
C ASP A 78 -7.10 6.42 16.86
N ILE A 79 -7.72 5.97 15.79
CA ILE A 79 -7.24 6.19 14.42
C ILE A 79 -7.25 7.67 14.04
N GLY A 80 -8.20 8.45 14.55
CA GLY A 80 -8.27 9.89 14.32
C GLY A 80 -7.05 10.63 14.89
N ALA A 81 -6.66 10.32 16.12
CA ALA A 81 -5.46 10.88 16.73
C ALA A 81 -4.18 10.48 15.98
N TYR A 82 -4.12 9.25 15.46
CA TYR A 82 -2.99 8.79 14.65
C TYR A 82 -2.87 9.54 13.32
N LEU A 83 -3.99 9.80 12.64
CA LEU A 83 -3.99 10.49 11.34
C LEU A 83 -3.69 11.98 11.44
N GLN A 84 -3.86 12.58 12.63
CA GLN A 84 -3.61 14.00 12.85
C GLN A 84 -2.15 14.34 12.55
N GLY A 85 -1.93 15.26 11.62
CA GLY A 85 -0.60 15.72 11.20
C GLY A 85 0.19 14.77 10.28
N ARG A 86 -0.29 13.53 10.04
CA ARG A 86 0.38 12.57 9.14
C ARG A 86 -0.06 12.68 7.67
N VAL A 87 -1.27 13.15 7.44
CA VAL A 87 -1.80 13.31 6.09
C VAL A 87 -1.77 14.78 5.69
N PRO A 88 -0.96 15.18 4.71
CA PRO A 88 -0.93 16.56 4.24
C PRO A 88 -2.33 17.03 3.78
N GLY A 89 -2.80 18.15 4.32
CA GLY A 89 -4.10 18.74 4.00
C GLY A 89 -5.32 18.04 4.61
N LEU A 90 -5.14 17.05 5.47
CA LEU A 90 -6.19 16.49 6.32
C LEU A 90 -6.17 17.21 7.68
N GLN A 91 -7.28 17.82 8.03
CA GLN A 91 -7.53 18.37 9.37
C GLN A 91 -8.40 17.39 10.15
N VAL A 92 -7.99 17.09 11.36
CA VAL A 92 -8.71 16.19 12.28
C VAL A 92 -9.05 16.97 13.53
N ARG A 93 -10.31 17.03 13.87
CA ARG A 93 -10.81 17.66 15.10
C ARG A 93 -11.56 16.64 15.94
N LYS A 94 -11.18 16.50 17.19
CA LYS A 94 -11.92 15.66 18.14
C LYS A 94 -13.17 16.43 18.61
N MET A 95 -14.32 15.79 18.48
CA MET A 95 -15.61 16.31 18.97
C MET A 95 -16.26 15.30 19.89
N GLY A 96 -16.01 15.45 21.20
CA GLY A 96 -16.44 14.45 22.18
C GLY A 96 -15.75 13.11 21.95
N ASN A 97 -16.52 12.09 21.61
CA ASN A 97 -16.02 10.73 21.35
C ASN A 97 -15.84 10.42 19.87
N THR A 98 -16.14 11.36 18.97
CA THR A 98 -16.01 11.21 17.52
C THR A 98 -14.95 12.14 16.95
N TYR A 99 -14.57 11.92 15.70
CA TYR A 99 -13.63 12.76 14.98
C TYR A 99 -14.29 13.38 13.75
N LYS A 100 -14.11 14.69 13.61
CA LYS A 100 -14.47 15.40 12.39
C LYS A 100 -13.24 15.56 11.51
N PHE A 101 -13.38 15.13 10.27
CA PHE A 101 -12.33 15.21 9.25
C PHE A 101 -12.66 16.31 8.25
N THR A 102 -11.65 17.04 7.79
CA THR A 102 -11.80 18.05 6.73
C THR A 102 -10.59 17.96 5.82
N ILE A 103 -10.80 17.83 4.52
CA ILE A 103 -9.73 17.75 3.52
C ILE A 103 -9.62 19.11 2.83
N ARG A 104 -8.39 19.71 2.86
CA ARG A 104 -8.07 21.02 2.25
C ARG A 104 -8.89 22.21 2.76
N GLY A 105 -9.49 22.10 3.95
CA GLY A 105 -10.27 23.17 4.55
C GLY A 105 -11.73 23.22 4.08
N ILE A 106 -12.42 24.29 4.44
CA ILE A 106 -13.84 24.49 4.16
C ILE A 106 -13.98 25.03 2.75
N ASN A 107 -14.44 24.21 1.81
CA ASN A 107 -14.61 24.59 0.40
C ASN A 107 -15.97 25.25 0.11
N SER A 108 -16.93 25.16 1.01
CA SER A 108 -18.27 25.75 0.84
C SER A 108 -18.86 26.16 2.17
N ILE A 109 -19.59 27.27 2.15
CA ILE A 109 -20.31 27.78 3.34
C ILE A 109 -21.62 27.01 3.56
N ASN A 110 -22.20 26.46 2.49
CA ASN A 110 -23.54 25.84 2.50
C ASN A 110 -23.56 24.34 2.19
N SER A 111 -22.40 23.68 2.06
CA SER A 111 -22.31 22.24 1.77
C SER A 111 -21.63 21.49 2.91
N PRO A 112 -21.98 20.22 3.15
CA PRO A 112 -21.24 19.38 4.07
C PRO A 112 -19.76 19.38 3.70
N THR A 113 -18.89 19.61 4.67
CA THR A 113 -17.42 19.64 4.48
C THR A 113 -16.77 18.32 4.87
N ASP A 114 -17.59 17.35 5.27
CA ASP A 114 -17.12 16.08 5.77
C ASP A 114 -16.76 15.15 4.59
N PRO A 115 -15.58 14.55 4.57
CA PRO A 115 -15.20 13.58 3.55
C PRO A 115 -16.00 12.28 3.71
N LEU A 116 -16.15 11.55 2.63
CA LEU A 116 -16.73 10.21 2.64
C LEU A 116 -15.77 9.24 3.33
N LEU A 117 -16.24 8.52 4.34
CA LEU A 117 -15.47 7.51 5.06
C LEU A 117 -15.84 6.11 4.54
N ILE A 118 -14.85 5.33 4.14
CA ILE A 118 -15.05 3.97 3.64
C ILE A 118 -14.08 3.03 4.37
N VAL A 119 -14.62 1.99 5.00
CA VAL A 119 -13.87 0.94 5.69
C VAL A 119 -14.11 -0.38 4.96
N ASP A 120 -13.05 -0.98 4.44
CA ASP A 120 -13.11 -2.24 3.67
C ASP A 120 -14.19 -2.26 2.57
N GLY A 121 -14.39 -1.13 1.91
CA GLY A 121 -15.38 -0.96 0.84
C GLY A 121 -16.79 -0.59 1.33
N VAL A 122 -17.04 -0.53 2.63
CA VAL A 122 -18.32 -0.14 3.21
C VAL A 122 -18.27 1.30 3.70
N GLU A 123 -19.28 2.08 3.35
CA GLU A 123 -19.42 3.44 3.83
C GLU A 123 -19.84 3.47 5.29
N VAL A 124 -19.15 4.31 6.06
CA VAL A 124 -19.42 4.52 7.49
C VAL A 124 -19.50 6.01 7.81
N ASN A 125 -20.23 6.37 8.86
CA ASN A 125 -20.32 7.76 9.30
C ASN A 125 -19.27 8.15 10.33
N ASP A 126 -18.69 7.16 11.01
CA ASP A 126 -17.71 7.37 12.06
C ASP A 126 -16.68 6.23 12.05
N ILE A 127 -15.47 6.52 12.46
CA ILE A 127 -14.35 5.57 12.54
C ILE A 127 -13.72 5.50 13.94
N SER A 128 -14.37 6.05 14.96
CA SER A 128 -13.88 6.02 16.34
C SER A 128 -13.85 4.60 16.94
N PHE A 129 -14.59 3.67 16.36
CA PHE A 129 -14.54 2.25 16.74
C PHE A 129 -13.29 1.52 16.27
N LEU A 130 -12.55 2.09 15.31
CA LEU A 130 -11.35 1.46 14.75
C LEU A 130 -10.14 1.73 15.63
N HIS A 131 -9.50 0.65 16.08
CA HIS A 131 -8.21 0.75 16.73
C HIS A 131 -7.09 0.86 15.69
N PRO A 132 -6.09 1.74 15.88
CA PRO A 132 -4.99 1.91 14.92
C PRO A 132 -4.25 0.61 14.57
N ARG A 133 -4.18 -0.35 15.49
CA ARG A 133 -3.54 -1.66 15.29
C ARG A 133 -4.27 -2.56 14.31
N ASP A 134 -5.58 -2.38 14.16
CA ASP A 134 -6.42 -3.18 13.26
C ASP A 134 -6.39 -2.63 11.83
N VAL A 135 -5.84 -1.44 11.65
CA VAL A 135 -5.75 -0.78 10.34
C VAL A 135 -4.45 -1.14 9.64
N LYS A 136 -4.54 -1.54 8.39
CA LYS A 136 -3.40 -1.85 7.51
C LYS A 136 -2.90 -0.61 6.77
N SER A 137 -3.83 0.16 6.19
CA SER A 137 -3.51 1.39 5.46
C SER A 137 -4.68 2.35 5.45
N VAL A 138 -4.37 3.65 5.36
CA VAL A 138 -5.34 4.71 5.12
C VAL A 138 -4.92 5.47 3.85
N GLU A 139 -5.84 5.61 2.93
CA GLU A 139 -5.67 6.35 1.70
C GLU A 139 -6.65 7.52 1.65
N VAL A 140 -6.14 8.71 1.37
CA VAL A 140 -6.95 9.92 1.28
C VAL A 140 -6.97 10.39 -0.15
N LEU A 141 -8.13 10.26 -0.78
CA LEU A 141 -8.40 10.70 -2.14
C LEU A 141 -8.87 12.15 -2.11
N LYS A 142 -8.26 12.98 -2.94
CA LYS A 142 -8.53 14.42 -3.03
C LYS A 142 -8.84 14.76 -4.48
N ASP A 143 -9.68 15.78 -4.66
CA ASP A 143 -9.99 16.34 -5.98
C ASP A 143 -10.48 15.28 -6.98
N ALA A 144 -9.84 15.22 -8.16
CA ALA A 144 -10.22 14.31 -9.22
C ALA A 144 -10.15 12.83 -8.85
N SER A 145 -9.31 12.42 -7.88
CA SER A 145 -9.28 11.03 -7.41
C SER A 145 -10.53 10.63 -6.62
N ALA A 146 -11.18 11.58 -5.97
CA ALA A 146 -12.43 11.37 -5.26
C ALA A 146 -13.67 11.38 -6.18
N SER A 147 -13.54 11.86 -7.43
CA SER A 147 -14.64 11.99 -8.39
C SER A 147 -15.28 10.65 -8.78
N ILE A 148 -14.57 9.53 -8.62
CA ILE A 148 -15.12 8.18 -8.82
C ILE A 148 -16.28 7.87 -7.89
N TYR A 149 -16.37 8.58 -6.75
CA TYR A 149 -17.46 8.49 -5.77
C TYR A 149 -18.59 9.50 -6.03
N GLY A 150 -18.53 10.21 -7.18
CA GLY A 150 -19.54 11.19 -7.60
C GLY A 150 -19.68 12.34 -6.60
N ALA A 151 -20.90 12.85 -6.44
CA ALA A 151 -21.21 13.97 -5.56
C ALA A 151 -20.84 13.70 -4.08
N ARG A 152 -20.87 12.44 -3.64
CA ARG A 152 -20.53 12.04 -2.26
C ARG A 152 -19.03 12.19 -1.98
N GLY A 153 -18.19 12.05 -3.00
CA GLY A 153 -16.75 12.26 -2.91
C GLY A 153 -16.30 13.71 -3.08
N ALA A 154 -17.21 14.66 -3.25
CA ALA A 154 -16.87 16.05 -3.56
C ALA A 154 -15.97 16.73 -2.50
N CYS A 155 -16.10 16.33 -1.22
CA CYS A 155 -15.26 16.80 -0.12
C CYS A 155 -14.02 15.94 0.14
N GLY A 156 -13.76 14.97 -0.75
CA GLY A 156 -12.72 13.96 -0.62
C GLY A 156 -13.23 12.65 -0.02
N VAL A 157 -12.39 11.62 -0.09
CA VAL A 157 -12.70 10.28 0.41
C VAL A 157 -11.56 9.77 1.26
N ILE A 158 -11.85 9.19 2.39
CA ILE A 158 -10.91 8.49 3.26
C ILE A 158 -11.22 6.99 3.18
N LEU A 159 -10.29 6.25 2.58
CA LEU A 159 -10.37 4.80 2.46
C LEU A 159 -9.52 4.16 3.54
N ILE A 160 -10.11 3.28 4.31
CA ILE A 160 -9.44 2.53 5.38
C ILE A 160 -9.50 1.06 5.01
N THR A 161 -8.34 0.41 5.03
CA THR A 161 -8.22 -1.04 4.86
C THR A 161 -7.76 -1.63 6.18
N THR A 162 -8.50 -2.62 6.69
CA THR A 162 -8.14 -3.31 7.93
C THR A 162 -7.21 -4.50 7.68
N LYS A 163 -6.57 -4.98 8.73
CA LYS A 163 -5.81 -6.24 8.72
C LYS A 163 -6.81 -7.40 8.81
N GLN A 164 -6.71 -8.34 7.90
CA GLN A 164 -7.41 -9.62 7.99
C GLN A 164 -6.57 -10.64 8.72
#